data_84659b59cb9ea186b82aaf1a4b32ebe5
#
_entry.id   84659b59cb9ea186b82aaf1a4b32ebe5
#
_cell.length_a   1.000
_cell.length_b   1.000
_cell.length_c   1.000
_cell.angle_alpha   90.00
_cell.angle_beta   90.00
_cell.angle_gamma   90.00
#
_symmetry.space_group_name_H-M   'P 1'
#
loop_
_entity.id
_entity.type
_entity.pdbx_description
1 polymer ?
#
loop_
_entity_poly.entity_id
_entity_poly.type
_entity_poly.pdbx_seq_one_letter_code
_entity_poly.pdbx_strand_id
1 'polypeptide(L)'
;MNLGITGHQELGPENWESRIAEKLTDIIKEHPVRMGYTCLAKGADQIFAQSLIELRVPYTAVIPSSNYEATFESEYAILKYNELLGKADQQIKLPFSQPEEKAFFEAGKYVADNADILIAIWNGQAAKGLGGTGDIVKYSIEKKKKVIHLNSSDLSISYL
;
A
#
# COMPACT_ATOMS: atom_id res chain seq x y z
N MET A 1 1.86 -3.02 17.01
CA MET A 1 2.67 -3.35 15.82
C MET A 1 2.39 -2.39 14.68
N ASN A 2 3.24 -2.37 13.66
CA ASN A 2 3.06 -1.57 12.47
C ASN A 2 2.67 -2.46 11.29
N LEU A 3 1.69 -2.02 10.49
CA LEU A 3 1.31 -2.67 9.24
C LEU A 3 1.74 -1.83 8.04
N GLY A 4 2.26 -2.46 7.00
CA GLY A 4 2.52 -1.84 5.72
C GLY A 4 1.64 -2.45 4.64
N ILE A 5 1.46 -1.73 3.55
CA ILE A 5 0.70 -2.18 2.39
C ILE A 5 1.54 -2.10 1.11
N THR A 6 1.39 -3.08 0.28
CA THR A 6 1.76 -3.02 -1.14
C THR A 6 0.66 -3.69 -1.94
N GLY A 7 0.45 -3.28 -3.16
CA GLY A 7 -0.60 -3.91 -3.96
C GLY A 7 -0.83 -3.25 -5.30
N HIS A 8 -1.67 -3.91 -6.09
CA HIS A 8 -2.04 -3.44 -7.42
C HIS A 8 -2.89 -2.17 -7.38
N GLN A 9 -2.75 -1.35 -8.43
CA GLN A 9 -3.61 -0.19 -8.65
C GLN A 9 -4.96 -0.59 -9.22
N GLU A 10 -4.99 -1.60 -10.09
CA GLU A 10 -6.20 -2.16 -10.67
C GLU A 10 -6.53 -3.48 -9.95
N LEU A 11 -7.66 -3.51 -9.26
CA LEU A 11 -8.02 -4.60 -8.34
C LEU A 11 -9.12 -5.54 -8.87
N GLY A 12 -9.61 -5.32 -10.08
CA GLY A 12 -10.64 -6.14 -10.70
C GLY A 12 -11.98 -5.42 -10.87
N PRO A 13 -13.11 -6.15 -10.95
CA PRO A 13 -14.43 -5.57 -11.14
C PRO A 13 -14.82 -4.56 -10.06
N GLU A 14 -15.75 -3.64 -10.36
CA GLU A 14 -16.13 -2.52 -9.49
C GLU A 14 -16.51 -2.96 -8.05
N ASN A 15 -17.25 -4.05 -7.90
CA ASN A 15 -17.64 -4.57 -6.59
C ASN A 15 -16.51 -5.30 -5.84
N TRP A 16 -15.38 -5.54 -6.48
CA TRP A 16 -14.25 -6.25 -5.88
C TRP A 16 -13.53 -5.43 -4.82
N GLU A 17 -13.47 -4.12 -5.02
CA GLU A 17 -12.84 -3.20 -4.07
C GLU A 17 -13.52 -3.22 -2.70
N SER A 18 -14.86 -3.29 -2.65
CA SER A 18 -15.62 -3.41 -1.40
C SER A 18 -15.26 -4.70 -0.65
N ARG A 19 -15.11 -5.80 -1.35
CA ARG A 19 -14.74 -7.09 -0.79
C ARG A 19 -13.31 -7.10 -0.26
N ILE A 20 -12.40 -6.44 -0.98
CA ILE A 20 -11.02 -6.25 -0.53
C ILE A 20 -10.99 -5.39 0.73
N ALA A 21 -11.76 -4.31 0.77
CA ALA A 21 -11.87 -3.44 1.95
C ALA A 21 -12.38 -4.18 3.18
N GLU A 22 -13.38 -5.04 3.04
CA GLU A 22 -13.85 -5.92 4.13
C GLU A 22 -12.75 -6.83 4.66
N LYS A 23 -12.04 -7.52 3.75
CA LYS A 23 -10.92 -8.40 4.12
C LYS A 23 -9.79 -7.64 4.82
N LEU A 24 -9.44 -6.46 4.30
CA LEU A 24 -8.43 -5.61 4.94
C LEU A 24 -8.85 -5.16 6.34
N THR A 25 -10.10 -4.76 6.49
CA THR A 25 -10.65 -4.35 7.79
C THR A 25 -10.57 -5.49 8.80
N ASP A 26 -10.88 -6.72 8.39
CA ASP A 26 -10.76 -7.90 9.26
C ASP A 26 -9.30 -8.16 9.64
N ILE A 27 -8.38 -8.13 8.68
CA ILE A 27 -6.94 -8.28 8.95
C ILE A 27 -6.46 -7.22 9.95
N ILE A 28 -6.84 -5.96 9.77
CA ILE A 28 -6.42 -4.89 10.67
C ILE A 28 -6.97 -5.11 12.09
N LYS A 29 -8.23 -5.53 12.22
CA LYS A 29 -8.88 -5.80 13.51
C LYS A 29 -8.26 -6.97 14.27
N GLU A 30 -7.72 -7.96 13.57
CA GLU A 30 -7.07 -9.12 14.17
C GLU A 30 -5.72 -8.82 14.81
N HIS A 31 -5.18 -7.63 14.59
CA HIS A 31 -3.87 -7.22 15.06
C HIS A 31 -3.92 -5.96 15.92
N PRO A 32 -3.06 -5.83 16.96
CA PRO A 32 -2.96 -4.62 17.76
C PRO A 32 -2.17 -3.53 17.00
N VAL A 33 -2.76 -2.98 15.94
CA VAL A 33 -2.10 -2.03 15.04
C VAL A 33 -1.93 -0.69 15.70
N ARG A 34 -0.71 -0.17 15.68
CA ARG A 34 -0.36 1.15 16.19
C ARG A 34 -0.16 2.18 15.09
N MET A 35 0.37 1.76 13.94
CA MET A 35 0.66 2.64 12.81
C MET A 35 0.58 1.88 11.50
N GLY A 36 -0.02 2.49 10.48
CA GLY A 36 0.00 2.01 9.11
C GLY A 36 1.03 2.75 8.25
N TYR A 37 1.57 2.11 7.22
CA TYR A 37 2.49 2.70 6.24
C TYR A 37 1.96 2.45 4.83
N THR A 38 1.85 3.50 4.03
CA THR A 38 1.31 3.43 2.67
C THR A 38 1.87 4.53 1.79
N CYS A 39 2.01 4.26 0.49
CA CYS A 39 2.37 5.29 -0.51
C CYS A 39 1.15 6.01 -1.09
N LEU A 40 -0.06 5.66 -0.68
CA LEU A 40 -1.31 6.25 -1.17
C LEU A 40 -1.51 6.15 -2.69
N ALA A 41 -0.89 5.17 -3.33
CA ALA A 41 -1.16 4.88 -4.74
C ALA A 41 -2.63 4.45 -4.93
N LYS A 42 -3.17 4.68 -6.12
CA LYS A 42 -4.50 4.21 -6.49
C LYS A 42 -4.63 2.71 -6.18
N GLY A 43 -5.82 2.28 -5.79
CA GLY A 43 -6.11 0.86 -5.53
C GLY A 43 -5.80 0.44 -4.10
N ALA A 44 -4.97 -0.58 -3.93
CA ALA A 44 -4.70 -1.23 -2.64
C ALA A 44 -4.29 -0.26 -1.54
N ASP A 45 -3.37 0.64 -1.83
CA ASP A 45 -2.84 1.61 -0.88
C ASP A 45 -3.93 2.54 -0.32
N GLN A 46 -4.78 3.06 -1.20
CA GLN A 46 -5.84 3.99 -0.80
C GLN A 46 -6.97 3.28 -0.04
N ILE A 47 -7.29 2.02 -0.42
CA ILE A 47 -8.25 1.21 0.33
C ILE A 47 -7.73 0.95 1.74
N PHE A 48 -6.46 0.64 1.88
CA PHE A 48 -5.83 0.44 3.19
C PHE A 48 -5.90 1.72 4.04
N ALA A 49 -5.52 2.86 3.49
CA ALA A 49 -5.61 4.14 4.20
C ALA A 49 -7.04 4.44 4.67
N GLN A 50 -8.02 4.21 3.80
CA GLN A 50 -9.43 4.40 4.15
C GLN A 50 -9.87 3.47 5.29
N SER A 51 -9.48 2.19 5.25
CA SER A 51 -9.76 1.24 6.34
C SER A 51 -9.13 1.67 7.67
N LEU A 52 -7.90 2.19 7.63
CA LEU A 52 -7.23 2.72 8.83
C LEU A 52 -7.98 3.93 9.40
N ILE A 53 -8.42 4.86 8.55
CA ILE A 53 -9.21 6.03 8.96
C ILE A 53 -10.50 5.59 9.67
N GLU A 54 -11.24 4.65 9.09
CA GLU A 54 -12.50 4.12 9.65
C GLU A 54 -12.28 3.45 11.00
N LEU A 55 -11.16 2.77 11.17
CA LEU A 55 -10.77 2.11 12.42
C LEU A 55 -10.05 3.04 13.40
N ARG A 56 -9.84 4.31 13.04
CA ARG A 56 -9.11 5.31 13.85
C ARG A 56 -7.68 4.88 14.18
N VAL A 57 -7.04 4.22 13.24
CA VAL A 57 -5.63 3.85 13.31
C VAL A 57 -4.80 4.90 12.56
N PRO A 58 -3.78 5.49 13.18
CA PRO A 58 -2.93 6.48 12.52
C PRO A 58 -2.08 5.84 11.41
N TYR A 59 -1.69 6.64 10.42
CA TYR A 59 -0.81 6.17 9.35
C TYR A 59 0.20 7.20 8.88
N THR A 60 1.29 6.69 8.34
CA THR A 60 2.35 7.44 7.67
C THR A 60 2.19 7.30 6.17
N ALA A 61 2.11 8.43 5.48
CA ALA A 61 2.18 8.47 4.01
C ALA A 61 3.63 8.57 3.56
N VAL A 62 4.07 7.64 2.73
CA VAL A 62 5.41 7.61 2.15
C VAL A 62 5.31 8.11 0.71
N ILE A 63 5.85 9.30 0.44
CA ILE A 63 5.76 9.98 -0.85
C ILE A 63 7.03 9.68 -1.65
N PRO A 64 6.93 8.95 -2.79
CA PRO A 64 8.11 8.49 -3.52
C PRO A 64 8.95 9.62 -4.12
N SER A 65 8.30 10.71 -4.57
CA SER A 65 8.99 11.81 -5.26
C SER A 65 8.30 13.15 -5.05
N SER A 66 8.99 14.25 -5.36
CA SER A 66 8.48 15.62 -5.18
C SER A 66 7.23 15.93 -5.99
N ASN A 67 7.06 15.27 -7.14
CA ASN A 67 5.92 15.46 -8.05
C ASN A 67 5.08 14.18 -8.19
N TYR A 68 4.92 13.45 -7.11
CA TYR A 68 4.19 12.17 -7.10
C TYR A 68 2.75 12.32 -7.62
N GLU A 69 2.09 13.43 -7.35
CA GLU A 69 0.74 13.72 -7.82
C GLU A 69 0.62 13.73 -9.36
N ALA A 70 1.71 13.92 -10.09
CA ALA A 70 1.72 13.84 -11.55
C ALA A 70 1.42 12.42 -12.09
N THR A 71 1.52 11.40 -11.24
CA THR A 71 1.19 10.01 -11.62
C THR A 71 -0.30 9.73 -11.61
N PHE A 72 -1.12 10.59 -11.01
CA PHE A 72 -2.57 10.41 -10.95
C PHE A 72 -3.23 10.96 -12.23
N GLU A 73 -4.14 10.18 -12.81
CA GLU A 73 -4.63 10.38 -14.18
C GLU A 73 -5.68 11.50 -14.35
N SER A 74 -6.26 11.99 -13.24
CA SER A 74 -7.35 12.98 -13.29
C SER A 74 -7.30 13.92 -12.11
N GLU A 75 -7.99 15.06 -12.21
CA GLU A 75 -8.17 16.00 -11.09
C GLU A 75 -8.88 15.33 -9.91
N TYR A 76 -9.86 14.47 -10.18
CA TYR A 76 -10.55 13.70 -9.14
C TYR A 76 -9.57 12.78 -8.40
N ALA A 77 -8.69 12.07 -9.11
CA ALA A 77 -7.68 11.20 -8.51
C ALA A 77 -6.69 11.99 -7.66
N ILE A 78 -6.27 13.16 -8.12
CA ILE A 78 -5.38 14.07 -7.36
C ILE A 78 -6.07 14.57 -6.09
N LEU A 79 -7.34 14.97 -6.17
CA LEU A 79 -8.11 15.41 -5.00
C LEU A 79 -8.25 14.30 -3.94
N LYS A 80 -8.54 13.07 -4.38
CA LYS A 80 -8.62 11.92 -3.49
C LYS A 80 -7.29 11.63 -2.80
N TYR A 81 -6.21 11.65 -3.56
CA TYR A 81 -4.86 11.51 -3.01
C TYR A 81 -4.56 12.60 -1.97
N ASN A 82 -4.82 13.85 -2.29
CA ASN A 82 -4.57 14.97 -1.38
C ASN A 82 -5.43 14.91 -0.13
N GLU A 83 -6.67 14.45 -0.23
CA GLU A 83 -7.53 14.21 0.94
C GLU A 83 -6.92 13.18 1.88
N LEU A 84 -6.50 12.03 1.36
CA LEU A 84 -5.86 10.98 2.17
C LEU A 84 -4.52 11.43 2.72
N LEU A 85 -3.73 12.16 1.94
CA LEU A 85 -2.46 12.72 2.38
C LEU A 85 -2.67 13.69 3.56
N GLY A 86 -3.70 14.54 3.49
CA GLY A 86 -4.03 15.48 4.56
C GLY A 86 -4.50 14.82 5.85
N LYS A 87 -5.00 13.58 5.79
CA LYS A 87 -5.41 12.79 6.96
C LYS A 87 -4.29 11.94 7.55
N ALA A 88 -3.14 11.86 6.89
CA ALA A 88 -1.99 11.13 7.40
C ALA A 88 -1.41 11.83 8.64
N ASP A 89 -1.05 11.07 9.64
CA ASP A 89 -0.43 11.59 10.87
C ASP A 89 1.01 12.02 10.63
N GLN A 90 1.68 11.37 9.69
CA GLN A 90 3.05 11.69 9.28
C GLN A 90 3.18 11.57 7.76
N GLN A 91 4.09 12.36 7.21
CA GLN A 91 4.46 12.33 5.80
C GLN A 91 5.98 12.19 5.69
N ILE A 92 6.43 11.17 4.95
CA ILE A 92 7.83 10.94 4.63
C ILE A 92 8.00 11.13 3.13
N LYS A 93 8.79 12.12 2.74
CA LYS A 93 9.10 12.39 1.33
C LYS A 93 10.50 11.88 1.01
N LEU A 94 10.61 10.98 0.04
CA LEU A 94 11.90 10.46 -0.42
C LEU A 94 12.60 11.48 -1.33
N PRO A 95 13.94 11.45 -1.42
CA PRO A 95 14.72 12.48 -2.12
C PRO A 95 14.79 12.26 -3.64
N PHE A 96 13.68 11.89 -4.27
CA PHE A 96 13.57 11.78 -5.71
C PHE A 96 12.81 12.97 -6.28
N SER A 97 13.28 13.55 -7.39
CA SER A 97 12.63 14.68 -8.04
C SER A 97 11.55 14.25 -9.03
N GLN A 98 11.59 13.01 -9.51
CA GLN A 98 10.67 12.47 -10.50
C GLN A 98 10.04 11.15 -10.05
N PRO A 99 8.78 10.88 -10.47
CA PRO A 99 8.12 9.60 -10.22
C PRO A 99 8.67 8.55 -11.19
N GLU A 100 9.70 7.86 -10.79
CA GLU A 100 10.37 6.82 -11.57
C GLU A 100 10.34 5.48 -10.83
N GLU A 101 10.60 4.38 -11.53
CA GLU A 101 10.57 3.03 -10.95
C GLU A 101 11.44 2.89 -9.71
N LYS A 102 12.63 3.50 -9.72
CA LYS A 102 13.53 3.51 -8.57
C LYS A 102 12.91 4.19 -7.35
N ALA A 103 12.23 5.33 -7.55
CA ALA A 103 11.54 6.04 -6.48
C ALA A 103 10.42 5.17 -5.87
N PHE A 104 9.64 4.51 -6.70
CA PHE A 104 8.56 3.61 -6.25
C PHE A 104 9.11 2.39 -5.50
N PHE A 105 10.20 1.82 -5.99
CA PHE A 105 10.85 0.69 -5.32
C PHE A 105 11.41 1.08 -3.95
N GLU A 106 12.09 2.22 -3.85
CA GLU A 106 12.60 2.72 -2.57
C GLU A 106 11.46 3.04 -1.58
N ALA A 107 10.36 3.61 -2.07
CA ALA A 107 9.18 3.87 -1.24
C ALA A 107 8.54 2.57 -0.72
N GLY A 108 8.39 1.57 -1.58
CA GLY A 108 7.90 0.25 -1.19
C GLY A 108 8.79 -0.45 -0.17
N LYS A 109 10.11 -0.35 -0.33
CA LYS A 109 11.07 -0.86 0.64
C LYS A 109 10.94 -0.13 1.99
N TYR A 110 10.79 1.19 1.95
CA TYR A 110 10.60 1.98 3.17
C TYR A 110 9.35 1.52 3.94
N VAL A 111 8.24 1.30 3.23
CA VAL A 111 7.01 0.75 3.83
C VAL A 111 7.30 -0.61 4.47
N ALA A 112 7.92 -1.53 3.73
CA ALA A 112 8.23 -2.87 4.22
C ALA A 112 9.18 -2.85 5.43
N ASP A 113 10.21 -2.00 5.40
CA ASP A 113 11.21 -1.92 6.47
C ASP A 113 10.62 -1.39 7.79
N ASN A 114 9.63 -0.50 7.73
CA ASN A 114 8.97 0.08 8.90
C ASN A 114 7.76 -0.71 9.40
N ALA A 115 7.34 -1.74 8.68
CA ALA A 115 6.24 -2.61 9.05
C ALA A 115 6.74 -3.88 9.75
N ASP A 116 5.99 -4.33 10.76
CA ASP A 116 6.17 -5.67 11.36
C ASP A 116 5.56 -6.74 10.45
N ILE A 117 4.45 -6.40 9.81
CA ILE A 117 3.75 -7.24 8.83
C ILE A 117 3.47 -6.40 7.60
N LEU A 118 3.82 -6.91 6.43
CA LEU A 118 3.43 -6.35 5.14
C LEU A 118 2.18 -7.07 4.63
N ILE A 119 1.15 -6.31 4.30
CA ILE A 119 -0.01 -6.83 3.57
C ILE A 119 0.24 -6.64 2.08
N ALA A 120 0.12 -7.68 1.29
CA ALA A 120 0.28 -7.63 -0.16
C ALA A 120 -1.05 -7.99 -0.83
N ILE A 121 -1.66 -7.03 -1.51
CA ILE A 121 -2.86 -7.25 -2.34
C ILE A 121 -2.40 -7.43 -3.78
N TRP A 122 -2.33 -8.66 -4.23
CA TRP A 122 -1.55 -9.03 -5.40
C TRP A 122 -2.04 -10.36 -5.99
N ASN A 123 -1.87 -10.55 -7.28
CA ASN A 123 -2.30 -11.77 -7.99
C ASN A 123 -1.24 -12.89 -7.99
N GLY A 124 -0.13 -12.72 -7.31
CA GLY A 124 0.94 -13.71 -7.24
C GLY A 124 1.93 -13.70 -8.40
N GLN A 125 1.75 -12.82 -9.39
CA GLN A 125 2.62 -12.76 -10.57
C GLN A 125 3.85 -11.88 -10.34
N ALA A 126 4.94 -12.13 -11.08
CA ALA A 126 6.12 -11.30 -11.05
C ALA A 126 5.80 -9.86 -11.47
N ALA A 127 6.51 -8.88 -10.90
CA ALA A 127 6.39 -7.48 -11.27
C ALA A 127 6.78 -7.28 -12.75
N LYS A 128 6.04 -6.40 -13.45
CA LYS A 128 6.32 -6.04 -14.85
C LYS A 128 7.45 -5.02 -14.99
N GLY A 129 7.85 -4.39 -13.90
CA GLY A 129 8.92 -3.40 -13.83
C GLY A 129 9.45 -3.31 -12.41
N LEU A 130 10.53 -2.56 -12.20
CA LEU A 130 11.10 -2.36 -10.87
C LEU A 130 10.11 -1.61 -9.96
N GLY A 131 9.92 -2.11 -8.74
CA GLY A 131 9.08 -1.49 -7.73
C GLY A 131 7.62 -1.89 -7.77
N GLY A 132 7.24 -2.83 -8.64
CA GLY A 132 5.92 -3.45 -8.60
C GLY A 132 5.73 -4.30 -7.35
N THR A 133 4.49 -4.70 -7.08
CA THR A 133 4.12 -5.44 -5.86
C THR A 133 4.93 -6.73 -5.69
N GLY A 134 5.16 -7.49 -6.77
CA GLY A 134 5.97 -8.70 -6.73
C GLY A 134 7.39 -8.46 -6.24
N ASP A 135 8.02 -7.35 -6.62
CA ASP A 135 9.36 -7.00 -6.18
C ASP A 135 9.42 -6.66 -4.69
N ILE A 136 8.41 -5.96 -4.18
CA ILE A 136 8.33 -5.62 -2.76
C ILE A 136 8.04 -6.86 -1.90
N VAL A 137 7.18 -7.76 -2.38
CA VAL A 137 6.95 -9.05 -1.73
C VAL A 137 8.25 -9.86 -1.66
N LYS A 138 8.98 -9.99 -2.77
CA LYS A 138 10.27 -10.68 -2.83
C LYS A 138 11.27 -10.07 -1.84
N TYR A 139 11.43 -8.75 -1.87
CA TYR A 139 12.30 -8.03 -0.93
C TYR A 139 11.93 -8.34 0.53
N SER A 140 10.65 -8.33 0.85
CA SER A 140 10.17 -8.57 2.22
C SER A 140 10.46 -10.00 2.69
N ILE A 141 10.28 -10.99 1.81
CA ILE A 141 10.60 -12.39 2.10
C ILE A 141 12.11 -12.55 2.32
N GLU A 142 12.95 -11.96 1.47
CA GLU A 142 14.41 -11.99 1.61
C GLU A 142 14.86 -11.36 2.94
N LYS A 143 14.14 -10.35 3.43
CA LYS A 143 14.34 -9.72 4.74
C LYS A 143 13.69 -10.47 5.90
N LYS A 144 13.09 -11.64 5.65
CA LYS A 144 12.39 -12.45 6.64
C LYS A 144 11.24 -11.71 7.33
N LYS A 145 10.61 -10.79 6.62
CA LYS A 145 9.39 -10.10 7.06
C LYS A 145 8.19 -11.02 6.94
N LYS A 146 7.24 -10.89 7.84
CA LYS A 146 5.93 -11.54 7.71
C LYS A 146 5.14 -10.84 6.62
N VAL A 147 4.61 -11.60 5.67
CA VAL A 147 3.76 -11.09 4.60
C VAL A 147 2.40 -11.78 4.68
N ILE A 148 1.34 -11.01 4.72
CA ILE A 148 -0.04 -11.48 4.54
C ILE A 148 -0.40 -11.22 3.08
N HIS A 149 -0.59 -12.28 2.33
CA HIS A 149 -0.99 -12.22 0.92
C HIS A 149 -2.52 -12.30 0.81
N LEU A 150 -3.15 -11.21 0.43
CA LEU A 150 -4.53 -11.17 0.00
C LEU A 150 -4.55 -11.24 -1.52
N ASN A 151 -4.90 -12.41 -2.06
CA ASN A 151 -4.88 -12.63 -3.50
C ASN A 151 -6.00 -11.84 -4.17
N SER A 152 -5.62 -10.91 -5.07
CA SER A 152 -6.57 -10.05 -5.77
C SER A 152 -7.42 -10.80 -6.81
N SER A 153 -7.06 -12.02 -7.19
CA SER A 153 -7.80 -12.83 -8.17
C SER A 153 -8.97 -13.60 -7.54
N ASP A 154 -8.83 -14.10 -6.30
CA ASP A 154 -9.83 -14.96 -5.67
C ASP A 154 -10.15 -14.58 -4.21
N LEU A 155 -9.53 -13.53 -3.67
CA LEU A 155 -9.64 -13.04 -2.30
C LEU A 155 -9.21 -14.05 -1.22
N SER A 156 -8.43 -15.04 -1.58
CA SER A 156 -7.81 -15.94 -0.60
C SER A 156 -6.74 -15.23 0.20
N ILE A 157 -6.55 -15.64 1.44
CA ILE A 157 -5.52 -15.12 2.34
C ILE A 157 -4.52 -16.22 2.61
N SER A 158 -3.23 -15.90 2.48
CA SER A 158 -2.13 -16.79 2.82
C SER A 158 -1.01 -16.02 3.51
N TYR A 159 -0.13 -16.74 4.16
CA TYR A 159 0.98 -16.18 4.92
C TYR A 159 2.29 -16.63 4.27
N LEU A 160 3.14 -15.68 3.93
CA LEU A 160 4.43 -15.91 3.25
C LEU A 160 5.60 -15.62 4.18
#